data_1fd06deea4fb9de991038b83b6aa96c5
#
_entry.id   1fd06deea4fb9de991038b83b6aa96c5
#
_cell.length_a   1.000
_cell.length_b   1.000
_cell.length_c   1.000
_cell.angle_alpha   90.00
_cell.angle_beta   90.00
_cell.angle_gamma   90.00
#
_symmetry.space_group_name_H-M   'P 1'
#
loop_
_entity.id
_entity.type
_entity.pdbx_description
1 polymer ?
#
loop_
_entity_poly.entity_id
_entity_poly.type
_entity_poly.pdbx_seq_one_letter_code
_entity_poly.pdbx_strand_id
1 'polypeptide(L)' 'MILVFGKTGQVATETQRIADVVALGRDQADLSDPAACANAIRTHAPRAVINAA' A
#
# COMPACT_ATOMS: atom_id res chain seq x y z
N MET A 1 -7.65 -4.45 7.84
CA MET A 1 -7.36 -3.74 6.58
C MET A 1 -5.97 -4.15 6.10
N ILE A 2 -5.79 -4.24 4.82
CA ILE A 2 -4.51 -4.59 4.19
C ILE A 2 -3.99 -3.35 3.47
N LEU A 3 -2.73 -3.02 3.68
CA LEU A 3 -2.10 -1.88 3.03
C LEU A 3 -1.27 -2.39 1.85
N VAL A 4 -1.46 -1.79 0.68
CA VAL A 4 -0.76 -2.17 -0.54
C VAL A 4 0.09 -1.01 -1.02
N PHE A 5 1.39 -1.23 -1.17
CA PHE A 5 2.27 -0.28 -1.82
C PHE A 5 2.29 -0.57 -3.32
N GLY A 6 1.98 0.43 -4.11
CA GLY A 6 1.81 0.28 -5.54
C GLY A 6 0.33 0.32 -5.91
N LYS A 7 -0.11 1.42 -6.50
CA LYS A 7 -1.52 1.65 -6.77
C LYS A 7 -1.92 1.19 -8.16
N THR A 8 -0.96 1.22 -9.08
CA THR A 8 -1.20 0.87 -10.47
C THR A 8 -0.51 -0.43 -10.80
N GLY A 9 -0.91 -1.32 -11.38
CA GLY A 9 -0.35 -2.62 -11.64
C GLY A 9 -1.41 -3.67 -11.46
N GLN A 10 -1.25 -4.78 -12.12
CA GLN A 10 -2.27 -5.80 -12.16
C GLN A 10 -2.54 -6.40 -10.77
N VAL A 11 -1.49 -6.67 -10.03
CA VAL A 11 -1.63 -7.27 -8.70
C VAL A 11 -2.34 -6.30 -7.75
N ALA A 12 -1.92 -5.04 -7.75
CA ALA A 12 -2.55 -4.05 -6.89
C ALA A 12 -4.01 -3.83 -7.25
N THR A 13 -4.33 -3.80 -8.55
CA THR A 13 -5.70 -3.61 -9.01
C THR A 13 -6.59 -4.77 -8.58
N GLU A 14 -6.13 -6.00 -8.73
CA GLU A 14 -6.91 -7.16 -8.33
C GLU A 14 -7.09 -7.24 -6.82
N THR A 15 -6.05 -6.91 -6.06
CA THR A 15 -6.13 -6.91 -4.60
C THR A 15 -7.16 -5.92 -4.08
N GLN A 16 -7.24 -4.74 -4.70
CA GLN A 16 -8.22 -3.73 -4.32
C GLN A 16 -9.65 -4.18 -4.53
N ARG A 17 -9.89 -5.12 -5.40
CA ARG A 17 -11.24 -5.63 -5.70
C ARG A 17 -11.72 -6.67 -4.70
N ILE A 18 -10.82 -7.29 -3.96
CA ILE A 18 -11.14 -8.51 -3.21
C ILE A 18 -11.40 -8.25 -1.74
N ALA A 19 -10.74 -7.28 -1.14
CA ALA A 19 -10.71 -7.17 0.31
C ALA A 19 -10.79 -5.73 0.80
N ASP A 20 -10.83 -5.57 2.11
CA ASP A 20 -10.68 -4.29 2.78
C ASP A 20 -9.22 -3.85 2.64
N VAL A 21 -8.93 -3.13 1.59
CA VAL A 21 -7.58 -2.78 1.16
C VAL A 21 -7.46 -1.29 0.93
N VAL A 22 -6.32 -0.72 1.33
CA VAL A 22 -5.93 0.63 0.96
C VAL A 22 -4.66 0.52 0.12
N ALA A 23 -4.71 1.04 -1.10
CA ALA A 23 -3.57 1.05 -2.01
C ALA A 23 -2.98 2.45 -2.07
N LEU A 24 -1.67 2.56 -1.93
CA LEU A 24 -0.95 3.82 -1.94
C LEU A 24 -0.04 3.89 -3.16
N GLY A 25 -0.20 4.97 -3.93
CA GLY A 25 0.69 5.26 -5.04
C GLY A 25 1.95 5.96 -4.56
N ARG A 26 2.86 6.22 -5.51
CA ARG A 26 4.15 6.86 -5.21
C ARG A 26 3.97 8.24 -4.60
N ASP A 27 2.94 8.95 -4.97
CA ASP A 27 2.65 10.28 -4.43
C ASP A 27 2.24 10.24 -2.96
N GLN A 28 1.79 9.11 -2.48
CA GLN A 28 1.34 8.94 -1.09
C GLN A 28 2.38 8.22 -0.24
N ALA A 29 3.07 7.24 -0.82
CA ALA A 29 4.12 6.51 -0.12
C ALA A 29 5.10 5.96 -1.14
N ASP A 30 6.19 6.67 -1.36
CA ASP A 30 7.25 6.25 -2.29
C ASP A 30 8.13 5.22 -1.61
N LEU A 31 8.27 4.05 -2.21
CA LEU A 31 9.10 2.97 -1.65
C LEU A 31 10.57 3.35 -1.58
N SER A 32 11.01 4.36 -2.32
CA SER A 32 12.38 4.87 -2.20
C SER A 32 12.55 5.78 -0.97
N ASP A 33 11.48 6.06 -0.24
CA ASP A 33 11.49 6.87 0.96
C ASP A 33 11.03 6.01 2.16
N PRO A 34 11.97 5.40 2.89
CA PRO A 34 11.60 4.52 4.00
C PRO A 34 10.80 5.21 5.11
N ALA A 35 11.04 6.49 5.34
CA ALA A 35 10.29 7.23 6.36
C ALA A 35 8.83 7.39 5.97
N ALA A 36 8.56 7.67 4.69
CA ALA A 36 7.19 7.78 4.21
C ALA A 36 6.45 6.45 4.31
N CYS A 37 7.12 5.36 3.98
CA CYS A 37 6.54 4.02 4.10
C CYS A 37 6.24 3.66 5.55
N ALA A 38 7.17 3.94 6.45
CA ALA A 38 6.97 3.69 7.87
C ALA A 38 5.80 4.51 8.43
N ASN A 39 5.68 5.76 8.03
CA ASN A 39 4.57 6.61 8.43
C ASN A 39 3.25 6.10 7.91
N ALA A 40 3.20 5.62 6.67
CA ALA A 40 2.00 5.07 6.08
C ALA A 40 1.53 3.84 6.86
N ILE A 41 2.45 2.95 7.20
CA ILE A 41 2.14 1.75 7.99
C ILE A 41 1.62 2.15 9.37
N ARG A 42 2.27 3.09 10.02
CA ARG A 42 1.87 3.54 11.35
C ARG A 42 0.50 4.20 11.34
N THR A 43 0.26 5.03 10.34
CA THR A 43 -0.99 5.79 10.22
C THR A 43 -2.18 4.88 9.95
N HIS A 44 -2.02 3.91 9.07
CA HIS A 44 -3.10 3.02 8.69
C HIS A 44 -3.26 1.82 9.62
N ALA A 45 -2.22 1.47 10.36
CA ALA A 45 -2.21 0.33 11.29
C ALA A 45 -2.79 -0.94 10.65
N PRO A 46 -2.27 -1.38 9.49
CA PRO A 46 -2.86 -2.51 8.78
C PRO A 46 -2.54 -3.83 9.44
N ARG A 47 -3.34 -4.84 9.12
CA ARG A 47 -3.08 -6.22 9.55
C ARG A 47 -1.98 -6.86 8.71
N ALA A 48 -1.84 -6.44 7.48
CA ALA A 48 -0.83 -6.97 6.56
C ALA A 48 -0.43 -5.89 5.57
N VAL A 49 0.75 -6.03 4.99
CA VAL A 49 1.29 -5.11 3.99
C VAL A 49 1.70 -5.93 2.78
N ILE A 50 1.30 -5.48 1.60
CA ILE A 50 1.68 -6.08 0.33
C ILE A 50 2.48 -5.07 -0.47
N ASN A 51 3.64 -5.49 -0.96
CA ASN A 51 4.44 -4.70 -1.87
C ASN A 51 4.13 -5.16 -3.29
N ALA A 52 3.34 -4.37 -4.01
CA ALA A 52 2.95 -4.66 -5.39
C ALA A 52 3.58 -3.68 -6.38
N ALA A 53 4.60 -2.99 -5.96
CA ALA A 53 5.28 -2.02 -6.82
C ALA A 53 6.24 -2.71 -7.81
#